data_3ad41f46d40bc21cb06dac4d1d083ebb
#
_entry.id   3ad41f46d40bc21cb06dac4d1d083ebb
#
_cell.length_a   1.000
_cell.length_b   1.000
_cell.length_c   1.000
_cell.angle_alpha   90.00
_cell.angle_beta   90.00
_cell.angle_gamma   90.00
#
_symmetry.space_group_name_H-M   'P 1'
#
loop_
_entity.id
_entity.type
_entity.pdbx_description
1 polymer ?
#
loop_
_entity_poly.entity_id
_entity_poly.type
_entity_poly.pdbx_seq_one_letter_code
_entity_poly.pdbx_strand_id
1 'polypeptide(L)'
;MQHPRPNDQGQPVPINKPSAPSPLQAWNDPAAIATATPDSPMPATIHAVPVSAWRDAPQGSAGWEALARGLSFPEPAMSTVAGKKPAAGVLTIEPDGRVWVVAPTNGFGGYAHTFPKGKLDALSAHATAIKETWEESGLRVELTGFLCDSVRSTSVTRYYLARRVGGDPAAMGWESQAVLSGPAGERDAPPKHPNRPAPLGRIKTHPTGG
;
A
#
# COMPACT_ATOMS: atom_id res chain seq x y z
N MET A 1 -6.06 -12.74 -19.79
CA MET A 1 -4.63 -12.41 -19.66
C MET A 1 -4.06 -13.21 -18.50
N GLN A 2 -2.77 -13.56 -18.50
CA GLN A 2 -2.11 -14.15 -17.33
C GLN A 2 -1.25 -13.09 -16.63
N HIS A 3 -1.22 -13.15 -15.31
CA HIS A 3 -0.29 -12.35 -14.52
C HIS A 3 1.15 -12.85 -14.81
N PRO A 4 2.14 -11.95 -15.02
CA PRO A 4 3.51 -12.38 -15.34
C PRO A 4 4.21 -13.09 -14.17
N ARG A 5 3.71 -12.93 -12.94
CA ARG A 5 4.22 -13.60 -11.75
C ARG A 5 3.26 -14.72 -11.35
N PRO A 6 3.77 -15.96 -11.13
CA PRO A 6 2.96 -17.05 -10.62
C PRO A 6 2.58 -16.82 -9.14
N ASN A 7 1.62 -17.57 -8.64
CA ASN A 7 1.30 -17.61 -7.21
C ASN A 7 2.41 -18.30 -6.39
N ASP A 8 2.26 -18.35 -5.06
CA ASP A 8 3.24 -18.94 -4.13
C ASP A 8 3.49 -20.44 -4.36
N GLN A 9 2.60 -21.12 -5.07
CA GLN A 9 2.73 -22.52 -5.47
C GLN A 9 3.33 -22.67 -6.88
N GLY A 10 3.78 -21.58 -7.51
CA GLY A 10 4.32 -21.58 -8.87
C GLY A 10 3.29 -21.75 -9.97
N GLN A 11 2.00 -21.60 -9.65
CA GLN A 11 0.92 -21.78 -10.62
C GLN A 11 0.60 -20.47 -11.35
N PRO A 12 0.23 -20.52 -12.64
CA PRO A 12 -0.23 -19.35 -13.40
C PRO A 12 -1.47 -18.73 -12.79
N VAL A 13 -1.52 -17.39 -12.73
CA VAL A 13 -2.65 -16.64 -12.22
C VAL A 13 -3.40 -15.97 -13.36
N PRO A 14 -4.63 -16.41 -13.72
CA PRO A 14 -5.41 -15.75 -14.75
C PRO A 14 -5.98 -14.44 -14.25
N ILE A 15 -5.95 -13.40 -15.11
CA ILE A 15 -6.66 -12.13 -14.91
C ILE A 15 -7.86 -12.12 -15.86
N ASN A 16 -9.06 -12.25 -15.31
CA ASN A 16 -10.29 -12.39 -16.10
C ASN A 16 -10.78 -11.05 -16.67
N LYS A 17 -10.58 -9.97 -15.91
CA LYS A 17 -10.93 -8.59 -16.32
C LYS A 17 -9.72 -7.69 -16.07
N PRO A 18 -8.75 -7.69 -17.01
CA PRO A 18 -7.53 -6.90 -16.85
C PRO A 18 -7.84 -5.40 -16.84
N SER A 19 -7.16 -4.69 -15.94
CA SER A 19 -7.12 -3.23 -15.96
C SER A 19 -6.27 -2.73 -17.12
N ALA A 20 -6.50 -1.51 -17.57
CA ALA A 20 -5.64 -0.84 -18.53
C ALA A 20 -4.68 0.12 -17.81
N PRO A 21 -3.39 0.19 -18.22
CA PRO A 21 -2.48 1.16 -17.64
C PRO A 21 -2.82 2.58 -18.11
N SER A 22 -2.57 3.55 -17.25
CA SER A 22 -2.70 4.97 -17.61
C SER A 22 -1.55 5.45 -18.49
N PRO A 23 -1.76 6.48 -19.33
CA PRO A 23 -0.68 7.19 -19.99
C PRO A 23 0.32 7.78 -18.97
N LEU A 24 1.60 7.90 -19.36
CA LEU A 24 2.66 8.38 -18.46
C LEU A 24 2.38 9.77 -17.88
N GLN A 25 1.66 10.62 -18.60
CA GLN A 25 1.28 11.97 -18.16
C GLN A 25 0.39 11.96 -16.91
N ALA A 26 -0.45 10.92 -16.73
CA ALA A 26 -1.32 10.81 -15.56
C ALA A 26 -0.55 10.73 -14.23
N TRP A 27 0.70 10.28 -14.27
CA TRP A 27 1.54 10.18 -13.07
C TRP A 27 1.98 11.55 -12.54
N ASN A 28 1.95 12.60 -13.35
CA ASN A 28 2.30 13.98 -12.99
C ASN A 28 1.07 14.87 -12.78
N ASP A 29 -0.14 14.35 -12.95
CA ASP A 29 -1.39 15.09 -12.74
C ASP A 29 -1.98 14.72 -11.38
N PRO A 30 -1.99 15.65 -10.38
CA PRO A 30 -2.51 15.37 -9.04
C PRO A 30 -4.03 15.11 -9.00
N ALA A 31 -4.78 15.49 -10.04
CA ALA A 31 -6.21 15.24 -10.15
C ALA A 31 -6.54 13.90 -10.84
N ALA A 32 -5.56 13.29 -11.50
CA ALA A 32 -5.76 12.04 -12.22
C ALA A 32 -5.62 10.82 -11.29
N ILE A 33 -6.34 9.75 -11.64
CA ILE A 33 -6.07 8.40 -11.13
C ILE A 33 -5.11 7.73 -12.11
N ALA A 34 -3.85 7.60 -11.71
CA ALA A 34 -2.84 6.89 -12.48
C ALA A 34 -2.85 5.40 -12.11
N THR A 35 -2.83 4.52 -13.11
CA THR A 35 -2.93 3.06 -12.96
C THR A 35 -1.71 2.40 -13.58
N ALA A 36 -0.97 1.61 -12.80
CA ALA A 36 0.01 0.65 -13.28
C ALA A 36 -0.65 -0.74 -13.37
N THR A 37 -0.32 -1.48 -14.42
CA THR A 37 -0.63 -2.91 -14.55
C THR A 37 0.68 -3.70 -14.57
N PRO A 38 0.67 -5.03 -14.37
CA PRO A 38 1.89 -5.82 -14.40
C PRO A 38 2.74 -5.55 -15.64
N ASP A 39 4.01 -5.19 -15.43
CA ASP A 39 5.02 -4.89 -16.45
C ASP A 39 4.65 -3.73 -17.42
N SER A 40 3.67 -2.88 -17.06
CA SER A 40 3.34 -1.69 -17.86
C SER A 40 4.47 -0.64 -17.79
N PRO A 41 4.61 0.21 -18.83
CA PRO A 41 5.56 1.32 -18.79
C PRO A 41 5.29 2.28 -17.64
N MET A 42 6.37 2.70 -16.96
CA MET A 42 6.34 3.65 -15.86
C MET A 42 7.24 4.84 -16.15
N PRO A 43 6.95 6.04 -15.59
CA PRO A 43 7.88 7.16 -15.66
C PRO A 43 9.16 6.84 -14.87
N ALA A 44 10.27 7.47 -15.24
CA ALA A 44 11.55 7.26 -14.53
C ALA A 44 11.49 7.71 -13.06
N THR A 45 10.66 8.70 -12.74
CA THR A 45 10.45 9.23 -11.39
C THR A 45 9.00 9.63 -11.18
N ILE A 46 8.52 9.55 -9.94
CA ILE A 46 7.27 10.17 -9.47
C ILE A 46 7.65 11.01 -8.25
N HIS A 47 7.32 12.32 -8.24
CA HIS A 47 7.73 13.27 -7.19
C HIS A 47 9.23 13.20 -6.84
N ALA A 48 10.08 13.17 -7.87
CA ALA A 48 11.53 13.03 -7.77
C ALA A 48 12.03 11.72 -7.11
N VAL A 49 11.14 10.81 -6.72
CA VAL A 49 11.51 9.46 -6.24
C VAL A 49 11.63 8.52 -7.43
N PRO A 50 12.78 7.84 -7.62
CA PRO A 50 12.97 6.89 -8.72
C PRO A 50 11.92 5.78 -8.72
N VAL A 51 11.49 5.38 -9.94
CA VAL A 51 10.65 4.20 -10.15
C VAL A 51 11.54 3.09 -10.68
N SER A 52 11.83 2.12 -9.84
CA SER A 52 12.65 0.95 -10.18
C SER A 52 12.33 -0.21 -9.25
N ALA A 53 12.32 -1.43 -9.76
CA ALA A 53 12.07 -2.62 -8.95
C ALA A 53 13.07 -2.71 -7.78
N TRP A 54 12.58 -3.04 -6.61
CA TRP A 54 13.39 -3.22 -5.40
C TRP A 54 14.10 -4.59 -5.45
N ARG A 55 15.27 -4.65 -6.10
CA ARG A 55 16.00 -5.90 -6.39
C ARG A 55 16.60 -6.55 -5.16
N ASP A 56 16.98 -5.76 -4.16
CA ASP A 56 17.57 -6.18 -2.88
C ASP A 56 16.53 -6.25 -1.74
N ALA A 57 15.25 -6.44 -2.09
CA ALA A 57 14.20 -6.65 -1.12
C ALA A 57 14.51 -7.89 -0.25
N PRO A 58 14.22 -7.84 1.06
CA PRO A 58 14.47 -8.97 1.96
C PRO A 58 13.79 -10.26 1.48
N GLN A 59 14.49 -11.38 1.58
CA GLN A 59 13.98 -12.70 1.15
C GLN A 59 13.46 -13.55 2.33
N GLY A 60 13.55 -13.06 3.55
CA GLY A 60 13.13 -13.83 4.73
C GLY A 60 12.73 -12.96 5.91
N SER A 61 12.06 -13.55 6.88
CA SER A 61 11.50 -12.86 8.05
C SER A 61 12.52 -11.98 8.78
N ALA A 62 13.76 -12.47 8.97
CA ALA A 62 14.81 -11.70 9.64
C ALA A 62 15.19 -10.41 8.91
N GLY A 63 15.14 -10.40 7.57
CA GLY A 63 15.40 -9.21 6.77
C GLY A 63 14.27 -8.18 6.88
N TRP A 64 13.03 -8.62 6.87
CA TRP A 64 11.87 -7.74 7.05
C TRP A 64 11.86 -7.13 8.45
N GLU A 65 12.14 -7.93 9.49
CA GLU A 65 12.28 -7.43 10.88
C GLU A 65 13.46 -6.45 11.01
N ALA A 66 14.56 -6.66 10.27
CA ALA A 66 15.68 -5.73 10.27
C ALA A 66 15.31 -4.35 9.72
N LEU A 67 14.44 -4.27 8.69
CA LEU A 67 13.92 -3.01 8.16
C LEU A 67 12.99 -2.30 9.15
N ALA A 68 12.22 -3.07 9.91
CA ALA A 68 11.32 -2.53 10.92
C ALA A 68 12.04 -2.12 12.22
N ARG A 69 13.28 -2.58 12.40
CA ARG A 69 14.07 -2.32 13.61
C ARG A 69 14.39 -0.84 13.74
N GLY A 70 14.08 -0.28 14.92
CA GLY A 70 14.32 1.14 15.20
C GLY A 70 13.18 2.06 14.78
N LEU A 71 12.15 1.55 14.11
CA LEU A 71 10.92 2.32 13.94
C LEU A 71 10.27 2.52 15.32
N SER A 72 10.12 3.78 15.71
CA SER A 72 9.51 4.14 16.99
C SER A 72 8.65 5.38 16.78
N PHE A 73 7.35 5.21 16.94
CA PHE A 73 6.36 6.28 16.99
C PHE A 73 5.23 5.88 17.95
N PRO A 74 4.49 6.85 18.53
CA PRO A 74 3.40 6.54 19.44
C PRO A 74 2.33 5.69 18.76
N GLU A 75 2.05 4.53 19.33
CA GLU A 75 0.95 3.68 18.90
C GLU A 75 0.32 2.95 20.12
N PRO A 76 -1.01 2.75 20.13
CA PRO A 76 -1.66 1.98 21.18
C PRO A 76 -1.34 0.49 21.05
N ALA A 77 -1.62 -0.31 22.08
CA ALA A 77 -1.64 -1.75 21.95
C ALA A 77 -2.59 -2.15 20.79
N MET A 78 -2.19 -3.15 20.00
CA MET A 78 -3.00 -3.60 18.86
C MET A 78 -4.34 -4.14 19.34
N SER A 79 -5.42 -3.67 18.73
CA SER A 79 -6.77 -4.13 19.01
C SER A 79 -6.92 -5.62 18.69
N THR A 80 -7.62 -6.36 19.55
CA THR A 80 -7.93 -7.78 19.36
C THR A 80 -9.43 -8.00 19.35
N VAL A 81 -9.89 -8.90 18.47
CA VAL A 81 -11.29 -9.33 18.41
C VAL A 81 -11.32 -10.85 18.28
N ALA A 82 -12.12 -11.51 19.11
CA ALA A 82 -12.22 -12.97 19.12
C ALA A 82 -12.57 -13.51 17.71
N GLY A 83 -11.87 -14.53 17.27
CA GLY A 83 -12.05 -15.16 15.96
C GLY A 83 -11.47 -14.39 14.77
N LYS A 84 -10.83 -13.22 14.98
CA LYS A 84 -10.18 -12.45 13.91
C LYS A 84 -8.66 -12.52 14.02
N LYS A 85 -8.01 -12.68 12.85
CA LYS A 85 -6.55 -12.75 12.78
C LYS A 85 -5.95 -11.34 12.77
N PRO A 86 -4.80 -11.12 13.42
CA PRO A 86 -4.09 -9.85 13.29
C PRO A 86 -3.51 -9.72 11.87
N ALA A 87 -3.57 -8.51 11.35
CA ALA A 87 -3.03 -8.13 10.04
C ALA A 87 -2.43 -6.73 10.12
N ALA A 88 -1.55 -6.38 9.19
CA ALA A 88 -1.02 -5.03 9.08
C ALA A 88 -0.99 -4.58 7.62
N GLY A 89 -1.07 -3.27 7.41
CA GLY A 89 -1.07 -2.65 6.09
C GLY A 89 -0.69 -1.19 6.14
N VAL A 90 -0.66 -0.55 4.98
CA VAL A 90 -0.13 0.81 4.82
C VAL A 90 -1.10 1.69 4.04
N LEU A 91 -1.22 2.93 4.47
CA LEU A 91 -1.69 4.05 3.67
C LEU A 91 -0.47 4.86 3.22
N THR A 92 -0.05 4.70 1.97
CA THR A 92 1.05 5.49 1.40
C THR A 92 0.50 6.76 0.78
N ILE A 93 1.07 7.92 1.18
CA ILE A 93 0.64 9.25 0.72
C ILE A 93 1.80 9.90 -0.03
N GLU A 94 1.51 10.41 -1.24
CA GLU A 94 2.44 11.21 -2.03
C GLU A 94 2.41 12.69 -1.60
N PRO A 95 3.45 13.49 -1.93
CA PRO A 95 3.51 14.91 -1.57
C PRO A 95 2.33 15.74 -2.09
N ASP A 96 1.71 15.35 -3.19
CA ASP A 96 0.53 16.01 -3.78
C ASP A 96 -0.81 15.56 -3.16
N GLY A 97 -0.76 14.68 -2.15
CA GLY A 97 -1.94 14.17 -1.44
C GLY A 97 -2.60 12.95 -2.09
N ARG A 98 -2.10 12.46 -3.23
CA ARG A 98 -2.58 11.19 -3.79
C ARG A 98 -2.19 10.03 -2.87
N VAL A 99 -3.06 9.03 -2.84
CA VAL A 99 -2.86 7.79 -2.07
C VAL A 99 -2.71 6.59 -2.99
N TRP A 100 -1.99 5.58 -2.52
CA TRP A 100 -1.79 4.35 -3.24
C TRP A 100 -2.76 3.28 -2.76
N VAL A 101 -3.38 2.60 -3.73
CA VAL A 101 -4.26 1.44 -3.51
C VAL A 101 -3.94 0.34 -4.52
N VAL A 102 -4.31 -0.88 -4.19
CA VAL A 102 -4.19 -2.04 -5.07
C VAL A 102 -5.56 -2.52 -5.51
N ALA A 103 -5.67 -3.00 -6.73
CA ALA A 103 -6.82 -3.75 -7.22
C ALA A 103 -6.50 -5.24 -7.09
N PRO A 104 -7.12 -5.97 -6.15
CA PRO A 104 -6.87 -7.40 -6.00
C PRO A 104 -7.20 -8.17 -7.27
N THR A 105 -6.38 -9.17 -7.61
CA THR A 105 -6.59 -10.01 -8.79
C THR A 105 -7.98 -10.65 -8.75
N ASN A 106 -8.75 -10.43 -9.83
CA ASN A 106 -10.13 -10.91 -9.98
C ASN A 106 -11.10 -10.42 -8.88
N GLY A 107 -10.80 -9.29 -8.22
CA GLY A 107 -11.64 -8.74 -7.14
C GLY A 107 -11.68 -9.62 -5.90
N PHE A 108 -10.57 -10.30 -5.58
CA PHE A 108 -10.47 -11.15 -4.40
C PHE A 108 -10.97 -10.43 -3.13
N GLY A 109 -11.74 -11.13 -2.31
CA GLY A 109 -12.35 -10.53 -1.11
C GLY A 109 -13.51 -9.57 -1.38
N GLY A 110 -13.94 -9.41 -2.64
CA GLY A 110 -15.06 -8.51 -3.03
C GLY A 110 -14.67 -7.03 -3.10
N TYR A 111 -13.38 -6.70 -3.09
CA TYR A 111 -12.90 -5.33 -3.17
C TYR A 111 -12.50 -4.95 -4.60
N ALA A 112 -12.99 -3.79 -5.07
CA ALA A 112 -12.47 -3.19 -6.29
C ALA A 112 -11.05 -2.64 -6.06
N HIS A 113 -10.85 -1.93 -4.95
CA HIS A 113 -9.56 -1.41 -4.50
C HIS A 113 -9.44 -1.56 -2.99
N THR A 114 -8.21 -1.71 -2.49
CA THR A 114 -7.89 -1.77 -1.06
C THR A 114 -6.48 -1.23 -0.81
N PHE A 115 -6.20 -0.82 0.43
CA PHE A 115 -4.82 -0.58 0.85
C PHE A 115 -4.07 -1.90 0.93
N PRO A 116 -2.78 -1.94 0.54
CA PRO A 116 -1.92 -3.11 0.71
C PRO A 116 -1.90 -3.57 2.17
N LYS A 117 -2.07 -4.88 2.41
CA LYS A 117 -2.14 -5.46 3.75
C LYS A 117 -2.09 -6.98 3.73
N GLY A 118 -1.57 -7.57 4.77
CA GLY A 118 -1.63 -9.02 4.97
C GLY A 118 -1.61 -9.44 6.42
N LYS A 119 -1.65 -10.74 6.68
CA LYS A 119 -1.59 -11.32 8.02
C LYS A 119 -0.19 -11.18 8.59
N LEU A 120 -0.08 -11.09 9.93
CA LEU A 120 1.23 -10.95 10.56
C LEU A 120 2.15 -12.18 10.37
N ASP A 121 1.60 -13.38 10.32
CA ASP A 121 2.31 -14.65 10.04
C ASP A 121 3.70 -14.74 10.70
N ALA A 122 3.79 -14.48 12.01
CA ALA A 122 5.00 -14.44 12.83
C ALA A 122 5.93 -13.23 12.62
N LEU A 123 5.58 -12.25 11.79
CA LEU A 123 6.27 -10.96 11.71
C LEU A 123 5.63 -9.92 12.65
N SER A 124 6.42 -8.91 13.04
CA SER A 124 5.87 -7.72 13.68
C SER A 124 4.90 -6.98 12.76
N ALA A 125 4.02 -6.16 13.32
CA ALA A 125 3.08 -5.37 12.51
C ALA A 125 3.79 -4.41 11.55
N HIS A 126 4.91 -3.81 11.98
CA HIS A 126 5.72 -2.94 11.12
C HIS A 126 6.34 -3.71 9.94
N ALA A 127 6.99 -4.85 10.23
CA ALA A 127 7.63 -5.67 9.20
C ALA A 127 6.59 -6.20 8.21
N THR A 128 5.44 -6.68 8.69
CA THR A 128 4.33 -7.12 7.85
C THR A 128 3.82 -5.99 6.96
N ALA A 129 3.58 -4.80 7.51
CA ALA A 129 3.08 -3.68 6.74
C ALA A 129 4.01 -3.28 5.58
N ILE A 130 5.33 -3.26 5.81
CA ILE A 130 6.33 -2.97 4.77
C ILE A 130 6.37 -4.08 3.72
N LYS A 131 6.42 -5.35 4.16
CA LYS A 131 6.46 -6.53 3.30
C LYS A 131 5.25 -6.60 2.38
N GLU A 132 4.05 -6.56 2.94
CA GLU A 132 2.80 -6.67 2.19
C GLU A 132 2.62 -5.51 1.20
N THR A 133 3.05 -4.30 1.57
CA THR A 133 3.05 -3.17 0.64
C THR A 133 3.93 -3.47 -0.58
N TRP A 134 5.14 -4.00 -0.37
CA TRP A 134 6.00 -4.37 -1.49
C TRP A 134 5.43 -5.53 -2.30
N GLU A 135 4.96 -6.59 -1.66
CA GLU A 135 4.42 -7.77 -2.35
C GLU A 135 3.19 -7.43 -3.19
N GLU A 136 2.21 -6.69 -2.61
CA GLU A 136 0.98 -6.37 -3.31
C GLU A 136 1.14 -5.20 -4.31
N SER A 137 2.07 -4.27 -4.09
CA SER A 137 2.14 -3.04 -4.90
C SER A 137 3.47 -2.76 -5.58
N GLY A 138 4.53 -3.52 -5.30
CA GLY A 138 5.88 -3.23 -5.77
C GLY A 138 6.53 -2.00 -5.15
N LEU A 139 5.84 -1.27 -4.26
CA LEU A 139 6.33 -0.05 -3.65
C LEU A 139 7.34 -0.33 -2.53
N ARG A 140 8.38 0.47 -2.46
CA ARG A 140 9.26 0.57 -1.30
C ARG A 140 8.84 1.76 -0.46
N VAL A 141 8.48 1.51 0.79
CA VAL A 141 7.92 2.52 1.70
C VAL A 141 8.70 2.63 3.00
N GLU A 142 8.57 3.77 3.65
CA GLU A 142 9.02 4.03 5.00
C GLU A 142 7.81 4.43 5.84
N LEU A 143 7.58 3.71 6.96
CA LEU A 143 6.48 3.99 7.87
C LEU A 143 6.75 5.31 8.61
N THR A 144 5.74 6.16 8.72
CA THR A 144 5.85 7.49 9.33
C THR A 144 5.00 7.65 10.58
N GLY A 145 4.07 6.73 10.84
CA GLY A 145 3.23 6.77 12.03
C GLY A 145 2.11 5.75 12.02
N PHE A 146 1.50 5.57 13.18
CA PHE A 146 0.27 4.79 13.35
C PHE A 146 -0.93 5.56 12.80
N LEU A 147 -1.82 4.88 12.08
CA LEU A 147 -3.06 5.47 11.57
C LEU A 147 -4.28 4.99 12.37
N CYS A 148 -4.57 3.70 12.34
CA CYS A 148 -5.73 3.11 13.05
C CYS A 148 -5.69 1.58 13.00
N ASP A 149 -6.47 0.96 13.90
CA ASP A 149 -6.87 -0.44 13.77
C ASP A 149 -8.26 -0.51 13.12
N SER A 150 -8.43 -1.38 12.13
CA SER A 150 -9.69 -1.58 11.39
C SER A 150 -10.16 -3.02 11.54
N VAL A 151 -11.38 -3.19 12.07
CA VAL A 151 -12.03 -4.50 12.16
C VAL A 151 -12.65 -4.85 10.81
N ARG A 152 -12.21 -5.95 10.21
CA ARG A 152 -12.70 -6.48 8.93
C ARG A 152 -13.44 -7.80 9.14
N SER A 153 -13.91 -8.43 8.06
CA SER A 153 -14.66 -9.70 8.16
C SER A 153 -13.86 -10.80 8.88
N THR A 154 -12.59 -11.00 8.53
CA THR A 154 -11.74 -12.09 9.03
C THR A 154 -10.52 -11.63 9.82
N SER A 155 -10.25 -10.32 9.89
CA SER A 155 -9.04 -9.77 10.54
C SER A 155 -9.33 -8.50 11.31
N VAL A 156 -8.41 -8.19 12.23
CA VAL A 156 -8.18 -6.83 12.71
C VAL A 156 -6.90 -6.35 12.04
N THR A 157 -7.01 -5.33 11.20
CA THR A 157 -5.87 -4.82 10.43
C THR A 157 -5.40 -3.51 11.03
N ARG A 158 -4.13 -3.47 11.44
CA ARG A 158 -3.43 -2.25 11.84
C ARG A 158 -2.90 -1.55 10.61
N TYR A 159 -3.29 -0.30 10.41
CA TYR A 159 -2.78 0.53 9.31
C TYR A 159 -1.78 1.56 9.82
N TYR A 160 -0.73 1.74 9.03
CA TYR A 160 0.31 2.74 9.22
C TYR A 160 0.27 3.77 8.11
N LEU A 161 0.65 5.00 8.42
CA LEU A 161 0.99 6.01 7.43
C LEU A 161 2.40 5.73 6.90
N ALA A 162 2.60 5.94 5.62
CA ALA A 162 3.91 5.80 5.01
C ALA A 162 4.14 6.82 3.88
N ARG A 163 5.40 7.06 3.59
CA ARG A 163 5.86 7.73 2.37
C ARG A 163 6.53 6.72 1.45
N ARG A 164 6.38 6.89 0.16
CA ARG A 164 7.12 6.11 -0.83
C ARG A 164 8.57 6.59 -0.89
N VAL A 165 9.51 5.65 -0.90
CA VAL A 165 10.96 5.93 -1.01
C VAL A 165 11.57 5.23 -2.23
N GLY A 166 10.77 4.52 -3.01
CA GLY A 166 11.20 3.81 -4.21
C GLY A 166 10.19 2.76 -4.63
N GLY A 167 10.66 1.75 -5.34
CA GLY A 167 9.83 0.68 -5.86
C GLY A 167 9.28 0.98 -7.25
N ASP A 168 8.72 -0.05 -7.87
CA ASP A 168 8.06 0.03 -9.17
C ASP A 168 6.66 -0.59 -9.06
N PRO A 169 5.59 0.22 -9.18
CA PRO A 169 4.24 -0.32 -9.09
C PRO A 169 3.91 -1.34 -10.18
N ALA A 170 4.57 -1.28 -11.35
CA ALA A 170 4.42 -2.31 -12.38
C ALA A 170 5.08 -3.66 -12.01
N ALA A 171 5.91 -3.69 -10.95
CA ALA A 171 6.50 -4.90 -10.40
C ALA A 171 5.64 -5.56 -9.29
N MET A 172 4.37 -5.19 -9.18
CA MET A 172 3.42 -5.77 -8.21
C MET A 172 3.40 -7.30 -8.25
N GLY A 173 3.11 -7.94 -7.13
CA GLY A 173 2.95 -9.39 -7.03
C GLY A 173 1.63 -9.89 -7.61
N TRP A 174 1.47 -11.21 -7.67
CA TRP A 174 0.33 -11.89 -8.31
C TRP A 174 -1.03 -11.63 -7.65
N GLU A 175 -1.04 -11.19 -6.40
CA GLU A 175 -2.27 -10.87 -5.66
C GLU A 175 -2.96 -9.59 -6.17
N SER A 176 -2.24 -8.73 -6.89
CA SER A 176 -2.75 -7.49 -7.47
C SER A 176 -2.71 -7.49 -8.99
N GLN A 177 -3.79 -7.09 -9.62
CA GLN A 177 -3.85 -6.92 -11.08
C GLN A 177 -3.62 -5.48 -11.53
N ALA A 178 -3.67 -4.53 -10.61
CA ALA A 178 -3.31 -3.13 -10.84
C ALA A 178 -2.94 -2.44 -9.52
N VAL A 179 -2.11 -1.42 -9.64
CA VAL A 179 -1.75 -0.48 -8.57
C VAL A 179 -2.14 0.91 -9.03
N LEU A 180 -2.87 1.63 -8.19
CA LEU A 180 -3.40 2.95 -8.53
C LEU A 180 -2.88 4.01 -7.56
N SER A 181 -2.62 5.21 -8.11
CA SER A 181 -2.35 6.42 -7.31
C SER A 181 -3.34 7.50 -7.73
N GLY A 182 -4.09 8.03 -6.78
CA GLY A 182 -5.10 9.03 -7.07
C GLY A 182 -5.50 9.84 -5.84
N PRO A 183 -6.34 10.90 -6.02
CA PRO A 183 -6.85 11.69 -4.91
C PRO A 183 -7.52 10.80 -3.87
N ALA A 184 -7.27 11.07 -2.58
CA ALA A 184 -7.93 10.36 -1.49
C ALA A 184 -9.44 10.59 -1.57
N GLY A 185 -10.19 9.55 -1.93
CA GLY A 185 -11.64 9.57 -1.97
C GLY A 185 -12.28 9.09 -0.67
N GLU A 186 -13.58 9.37 -0.48
CA GLU A 186 -14.32 8.84 0.69
C GLU A 186 -14.36 7.29 0.71
N ARG A 187 -14.20 6.63 -0.45
CA ARG A 187 -14.20 5.16 -0.59
C ARG A 187 -12.89 4.52 -0.11
N ASP A 188 -11.81 5.29 -0.04
CA ASP A 188 -10.48 4.86 0.38
C ASP A 188 -10.24 5.13 1.86
N ALA A 189 -11.20 5.76 2.55
CA ALA A 189 -11.09 5.96 3.98
C ALA A 189 -11.22 4.61 4.72
N PRO A 190 -10.34 4.32 5.69
CA PRO A 190 -10.55 3.16 6.56
C PRO A 190 -11.92 3.29 7.23
N PRO A 191 -12.65 2.19 7.45
CA PRO A 191 -13.99 2.23 8.04
C PRO A 191 -13.98 3.02 9.35
N LYS A 192 -14.96 3.89 9.53
CA LYS A 192 -15.09 4.78 10.69
C LYS A 192 -15.13 3.95 11.97
N HIS A 193 -14.08 4.06 12.78
CA HIS A 193 -14.07 3.50 14.13
C HIS A 193 -14.56 4.56 15.13
N PRO A 194 -15.33 4.21 16.18
CA PRO A 194 -15.87 5.19 17.15
C PRO A 194 -14.79 5.99 17.93
N ASN A 195 -13.52 5.57 17.91
CA ASN A 195 -12.40 6.25 18.57
C ASN A 195 -11.43 6.94 17.59
N ARG A 196 -11.89 7.45 16.46
CA ARG A 196 -11.06 8.18 15.50
C ARG A 196 -10.58 9.49 16.13
N PRO A 197 -9.27 9.80 16.19
CA PRO A 197 -8.83 11.18 16.35
C PRO A 197 -9.38 12.03 15.20
N ALA A 198 -9.73 13.28 15.48
CA ALA A 198 -10.30 14.21 14.51
C ALA A 198 -9.48 14.23 13.20
N PRO A 199 -10.11 14.44 12.02
CA PRO A 199 -9.38 14.52 10.77
C PRO A 199 -8.28 15.56 10.89
N LEU A 200 -7.08 15.21 10.43
CA LEU A 200 -5.95 16.14 10.33
C LEU A 200 -6.43 17.35 9.53
N GLY A 201 -6.66 18.44 10.25
CA GLY A 201 -7.07 19.70 9.65
C GLY A 201 -6.06 20.08 8.56
N ARG A 202 -6.57 20.68 7.45
CA ARG A 202 -5.73 21.24 6.38
C ARG A 202 -4.51 21.90 7.02
N ILE A 203 -3.33 21.41 6.69
CA ILE A 203 -2.08 22.06 7.01
C ILE A 203 -2.12 23.39 6.24
N LYS A 204 -2.43 24.49 6.94
CA LYS A 204 -2.26 25.83 6.40
C LYS A 204 -0.78 26.07 6.25
N THR A 205 -0.27 25.98 5.03
CA THR A 205 1.04 26.53 4.70
C THR A 205 0.94 28.06 4.86
N HIS A 206 1.55 28.59 5.91
CA HIS A 206 1.79 30.02 6.01
C HIS A 206 2.86 30.39 4.98
N PRO A 207 2.63 31.35 4.09
CA PRO A 207 3.70 31.94 3.30
C PRO A 207 4.55 32.77 4.28
N THR A 208 5.82 32.42 4.43
CA THR A 208 6.82 33.30 5.03
C THR A 208 7.03 34.46 4.08
N GLY A 209 6.40 35.59 4.39
CA GLY A 209 6.71 36.87 3.78
C GLY A 209 7.92 37.48 4.47
N GLY A 210 8.74 38.18 3.69
CA GLY A 210 9.84 39.06 4.12
C GLY A 210 10.96 39.00 3.14
#